data_99fbdb5bc88d425380fff945a00ea10a
#
_entry.id   99fbdb5bc88d425380fff945a00ea10a
#
_cell.length_a   1.000
_cell.length_b   1.000
_cell.length_c   1.000
_cell.angle_alpha   90.00
_cell.angle_beta   90.00
_cell.angle_gamma   90.00
#
_symmetry.space_group_name_H-M   'P 1'
#
loop_
_entity.id
_entity.type
_entity.pdbx_description
1 polymer ?
#
loop_
_entity_poly.entity_id
_entity_poly.type
_entity_poly.pdbx_seq_one_letter_code
_entity_poly.pdbx_strand_id
1 'polypeptide(L)'
;MSTLRNSVRLIGNVGNQPEIKNFDQNKKLAKLSIATNETYKNEKGEKVTDTQWHNLIAWGKTADLIEKFVNKGTEIGIEGKLTSRNYTDKEGVKRYLTEVVVNELLLMGNKAS
;
A
#
# COMPACT_ATOMS: atom_id res chain seq x y z
N MET A 1 7.13 8.24 18.88
CA MET A 1 6.51 8.37 18.83
C MET A 1 5.30 8.02 18.68
N SER A 2 4.46 8.19 19.36
CA SER A 2 3.26 7.64 19.24
C SER A 2 2.58 7.98 18.07
N THR A 3 1.97 7.04 17.49
CA THR A 3 1.43 7.22 16.24
C THR A 3 -0.03 6.96 16.21
N LEU A 4 -0.66 6.96 17.38
CA LEU A 4 -2.10 6.72 17.37
C LEU A 4 -2.86 7.78 16.60
N ARG A 5 -2.31 8.98 16.48
CA ARG A 5 -3.01 10.03 15.76
C ARG A 5 -3.14 9.78 14.28
N ASN A 6 -2.17 9.07 13.72
CA ASN A 6 -2.19 8.81 12.29
C ASN A 6 -1.42 7.52 12.05
N SER A 7 -2.12 6.42 12.19
CA SER A 7 -1.50 5.10 12.09
C SER A 7 -2.40 4.22 11.28
N VAL A 8 -1.84 3.60 10.26
CA VAL A 8 -2.56 2.70 9.39
C VAL A 8 -1.81 1.38 9.38
N ARG A 9 -2.54 0.29 9.60
CA ARG A 9 -1.99 -1.05 9.52
C ARG A 9 -2.85 -1.85 8.58
N LEU A 10 -2.23 -2.46 7.60
CA LEU A 10 -2.95 -3.20 6.60
C LEU A 10 -2.21 -4.47 6.27
N ILE A 11 -2.95 -5.53 6.00
CA ILE A 11 -2.40 -6.77 5.47
C ILE A 11 -3.19 -7.09 4.22
N GLY A 12 -2.51 -7.22 3.11
CA GLY A 12 -3.20 -7.49 1.88
C GLY A 12 -2.26 -7.99 0.81
N ASN A 13 -2.82 -8.20 -0.36
CA ASN A 13 -2.07 -8.72 -1.49
C ASN A 13 -1.75 -7.60 -2.46
N VAL A 14 -0.52 -7.61 -2.94
CA VAL A 14 -0.04 -6.57 -3.86
C VAL A 14 -0.73 -6.74 -5.20
N GLY A 15 -1.32 -5.66 -5.68
CA GLY A 15 -2.14 -5.70 -6.88
C GLY A 15 -1.41 -5.39 -8.17
N ASN A 16 -0.20 -4.86 -8.06
CA ASN A 16 0.58 -4.52 -9.25
C ASN A 16 2.05 -4.71 -8.91
N GLN A 17 2.86 -4.91 -9.94
CA GLN A 17 4.29 -4.96 -9.70
C GLN A 17 4.72 -3.59 -9.20
N PRO A 18 5.44 -3.51 -8.08
CA PRO A 18 5.82 -2.21 -7.54
C PRO A 18 6.61 -1.39 -8.53
N GLU A 19 6.30 -0.11 -8.58
CA GLU A 19 6.98 0.81 -9.47
C GLU A 19 8.10 1.47 -8.67
N ILE A 20 9.33 1.34 -9.15
CA ILE A 20 10.49 1.84 -8.44
C ILE A 20 11.07 3.02 -9.20
N LYS A 21 11.30 4.11 -8.47
CA LYS A 21 11.94 5.28 -9.05
C LYS A 21 13.17 5.61 -8.25
N ASN A 22 14.25 5.90 -8.95
CA ASN A 22 15.49 6.31 -8.32
C ASN A 22 15.72 7.79 -8.60
N PHE A 23 15.95 8.53 -7.53
CA PHE A 23 16.24 9.95 -7.64
C PHE A 23 17.70 10.19 -7.31
N ASP A 24 18.18 11.40 -7.58
CA ASP A 24 19.54 11.74 -7.26
C ASP A 24 19.81 11.52 -5.78
N GLN A 25 21.07 11.27 -5.47
CA GLN A 25 21.52 11.13 -4.08
C GLN A 25 20.97 9.88 -3.41
N ASN A 26 20.78 8.86 -4.21
CA ASN A 26 20.39 7.55 -3.68
C ASN A 26 19.02 7.52 -3.03
N LYS A 27 18.15 8.41 -3.43
CA LYS A 27 16.80 8.36 -2.94
C LYS A 27 15.99 7.43 -3.82
N LYS A 28 15.30 6.52 -3.19
CA LYS A 28 14.49 5.53 -3.90
C LYS A 28 13.06 5.63 -3.42
N LEU A 29 12.14 5.55 -4.36
CA LEU A 29 10.71 5.58 -4.07
C LEU A 29 10.08 4.34 -4.67
N ALA A 30 9.23 3.69 -3.90
CA ALA A 30 8.43 2.57 -4.39
C ALA A 30 6.96 2.93 -4.29
N LYS A 31 6.21 2.65 -5.34
CA LYS A 31 4.77 2.84 -5.37
C LYS A 31 4.10 1.53 -5.69
N LEU A 32 3.08 1.20 -4.94
CA LEU A 32 2.35 -0.03 -5.16
C LEU A 32 0.97 0.10 -4.55
N SER A 33 0.13 -0.87 -4.83
CA SER A 33 -1.18 -0.92 -4.19
C SER A 33 -1.38 -2.30 -3.61
N ILE A 34 -2.18 -2.38 -2.56
CA ILE A 34 -2.57 -3.66 -1.99
C ILE A 34 -4.08 -3.71 -1.88
N ALA A 35 -4.59 -4.92 -1.93
CA ALA A 35 -6.01 -5.17 -1.76
C ALA A 35 -6.24 -5.85 -0.42
N THR A 36 -7.15 -5.30 0.36
CA THR A 36 -7.59 -5.95 1.58
C THR A 36 -8.99 -6.49 1.33
N ASN A 37 -9.22 -7.72 1.76
CA ASN A 37 -10.49 -8.38 1.53
C ASN A 37 -11.14 -8.72 2.85
N GLU A 38 -12.41 -8.39 2.96
CA GLU A 38 -13.20 -8.78 4.11
C GLU A 38 -14.40 -9.57 3.63
N THR A 39 -14.68 -10.65 4.31
CA THR A 39 -15.81 -11.49 3.95
C THR A 39 -16.81 -11.48 5.10
N TYR A 40 -18.06 -11.27 4.76
CA TYR A 40 -19.11 -11.26 5.78
C TYR A 40 -20.37 -11.83 5.17
N LYS A 41 -21.35 -12.13 6.03
CA LYS A 41 -22.65 -12.59 5.58
C LYS A 41 -23.63 -11.44 5.63
N ASN A 42 -24.39 -11.29 4.55
CA ASN A 42 -25.40 -10.25 4.52
C ASN A 42 -26.68 -10.74 5.20
N GLU A 43 -27.71 -9.94 5.13
CA GLU A 43 -28.97 -10.28 5.78
C GLU A 43 -29.61 -11.53 5.25
N LYS A 44 -29.29 -11.87 4.01
CA LYS A 44 -29.84 -13.07 3.40
C LYS A 44 -29.01 -14.29 3.68
N GLY A 45 -27.95 -14.17 4.45
CA GLY A 45 -27.06 -15.28 4.74
C GLY A 45 -26.06 -15.57 3.64
N GLU A 46 -25.97 -14.70 2.66
CA GLU A 46 -25.04 -14.89 1.55
C GLU A 46 -23.67 -14.35 1.93
N LYS A 47 -22.66 -15.03 1.45
CA LYS A 47 -21.29 -14.62 1.69
C LYS A 47 -20.93 -13.49 0.73
N VAL A 48 -20.47 -12.38 1.29
CA VAL A 48 -20.09 -11.21 0.51
C VAL A 48 -18.65 -10.87 0.79
N THR A 49 -17.89 -10.63 -0.27
CA THR A 49 -16.50 -10.21 -0.13
C THR A 49 -16.39 -8.75 -0.52
N ASP A 50 -15.80 -7.97 0.37
CA ASP A 50 -15.58 -6.54 0.15
C ASP A 50 -14.09 -6.32 -0.02
N THR A 51 -13.70 -5.76 -1.15
CA THR A 51 -12.30 -5.52 -1.46
C THR A 51 -12.04 -4.03 -1.48
N GLN A 52 -11.03 -3.62 -0.72
CA GLN A 52 -10.59 -2.23 -0.70
C GLN A 52 -9.17 -2.15 -1.24
N TRP A 53 -8.93 -1.15 -2.05
CA TRP A 53 -7.62 -0.93 -2.63
C TRP A 53 -6.96 0.24 -1.94
N HIS A 54 -5.69 0.08 -1.60
CA HIS A 54 -4.93 1.11 -0.89
C HIS A 54 -3.66 1.42 -1.65
N ASN A 55 -3.40 2.71 -1.82
CA ASN A 55 -2.17 3.15 -2.48
C ASN A 55 -1.09 3.34 -1.43
N LEU A 56 0.07 2.76 -1.69
CA LEU A 56 1.19 2.81 -0.76
C LEU A 56 2.38 3.46 -1.43
N ILE A 57 3.14 4.22 -0.65
CA ILE A 57 4.43 4.71 -1.10
C ILE A 57 5.45 4.43 -0.01
N ALA A 58 6.67 4.20 -0.44
CA ALA A 58 7.75 3.89 0.49
C ALA A 58 9.02 4.55 -0.01
N TRP A 59 9.87 4.94 0.93
CA TRP A 59 11.11 5.63 0.62
C TRP A 59 12.29 4.85 1.19
N GLY A 60 13.44 5.02 0.57
CA GLY A 60 14.70 4.58 1.14
C GLY A 60 14.78 3.09 1.33
N LYS A 61 15.13 2.68 2.54
CA LYS A 61 15.32 1.26 2.83
C LYS A 61 14.06 0.46 2.64
N THR A 62 12.92 1.02 2.97
CA THR A 62 11.66 0.31 2.78
C THR A 62 11.42 0.08 1.29
N ALA A 63 11.73 1.09 0.47
CA ALA A 63 11.60 0.92 -0.98
C ALA A 63 12.55 -0.16 -1.49
N ASP A 64 13.76 -0.23 -0.92
CA ASP A 64 14.71 -1.27 -1.27
C ASP A 64 14.15 -2.66 -0.99
N LEU A 65 13.54 -2.83 0.18
CA LEU A 65 12.97 -4.11 0.54
C LEU A 65 11.84 -4.49 -0.41
N ILE A 66 11.04 -3.51 -0.78
CA ILE A 66 9.94 -3.76 -1.70
C ILE A 66 10.49 -4.19 -3.06
N GLU A 67 11.53 -3.51 -3.52
CA GLU A 67 12.11 -3.87 -4.80
C GLU A 67 12.64 -5.29 -4.79
N LYS A 68 13.25 -5.70 -3.69
CA LYS A 68 13.90 -7.01 -3.63
C LYS A 68 12.92 -8.14 -3.42
N PHE A 69 11.88 -7.93 -2.63
CA PHE A 69 11.10 -9.05 -2.14
C PHE A 69 9.62 -9.02 -2.48
N VAL A 70 9.12 -7.91 -3.00
CA VAL A 70 7.67 -7.77 -3.18
C VAL A 70 7.35 -7.80 -4.67
N ASN A 71 6.44 -8.68 -5.03
CA ASN A 71 5.98 -8.81 -6.40
C ASN A 71 4.47 -8.74 -6.43
N LYS A 72 3.91 -8.60 -7.61
CA LYS A 72 2.47 -8.67 -7.76
C LYS A 72 1.97 -9.99 -7.17
N GLY A 73 0.96 -9.92 -6.34
CA GLY A 73 0.39 -11.09 -5.71
C GLY A 73 0.95 -11.41 -4.34
N THR A 74 2.07 -10.83 -3.97
CA THR A 74 2.68 -11.09 -2.67
C THR A 74 1.80 -10.55 -1.55
N GLU A 75 1.66 -11.32 -0.49
CA GLU A 75 0.96 -10.83 0.70
C GLU A 75 1.94 -10.11 1.60
N ILE A 76 1.61 -8.89 1.99
CA ILE A 76 2.47 -8.11 2.86
C ILE A 76 1.63 -7.45 3.95
N GLY A 77 2.29 -7.14 5.05
CA GLY A 77 1.71 -6.31 6.09
C GLY A 77 2.48 -5.01 6.13
N ILE A 78 1.80 -3.92 6.37
CA ILE A 78 2.46 -2.63 6.45
C ILE A 78 1.92 -1.83 7.62
N GLU A 79 2.75 -0.95 8.11
CA GLU A 79 2.34 0.07 9.05
C GLU A 79 2.86 1.39 8.53
N GLY A 80 2.02 2.40 8.56
CA GLY A 80 2.43 3.70 8.07
C GLY A 80 1.45 4.77 8.48
N LYS A 81 1.52 5.89 7.81
CA LYS A 81 0.62 6.99 8.09
C LYS A 81 -0.11 7.39 6.82
N LEU A 82 -1.29 7.91 7.02
CA LEU A 82 -2.14 8.34 5.91
C LEU A 82 -1.73 9.75 5.51
N THR A 83 -1.58 9.97 4.23
CA THR A 83 -1.30 11.29 3.71
C THR A 83 -2.22 11.57 2.54
N SER A 84 -2.56 12.82 2.36
CA SER A 84 -3.37 13.26 1.23
C SER A 84 -2.66 14.41 0.56
N ARG A 85 -2.70 14.41 -0.75
CA ARG A 85 -2.14 15.52 -1.50
C ARG A 85 -3.07 15.82 -2.65
N ASN A 86 -2.97 17.02 -3.17
CA ASN A 86 -3.77 17.34 -4.33
C ASN A 86 -2.86 17.66 -5.50
N TYR A 87 -3.41 17.54 -6.67
CA TYR A 87 -2.69 17.84 -7.88
C TYR A 87 -3.72 18.28 -8.93
N THR A 88 -3.24 18.93 -9.95
CA THR A 88 -4.11 19.37 -11.05
C THR A 88 -3.87 18.42 -12.21
N ASP A 89 -4.94 17.84 -12.73
CA ASP A 89 -4.78 16.90 -13.82
C ASP A 89 -4.64 17.68 -15.14
N LYS A 90 -4.58 16.93 -16.24
CA LYS A 90 -4.34 17.55 -17.54
C LYS A 90 -5.46 18.46 -17.98
N GLU A 91 -6.63 18.24 -17.44
CA GLU A 91 -7.79 19.05 -17.82
C GLU A 91 -8.00 20.23 -16.90
N GLY A 92 -7.06 20.45 -15.97
CA GLY A 92 -7.18 21.56 -15.06
C GLY A 92 -8.04 21.30 -13.85
N VAL A 93 -8.47 20.07 -13.65
CA VAL A 93 -9.33 19.74 -12.52
C VAL A 93 -8.45 19.35 -11.33
N LYS A 94 -8.78 19.92 -10.17
CA LYS A 94 -8.06 19.61 -8.95
C LYS A 94 -8.47 18.23 -8.44
N ARG A 95 -7.50 17.40 -8.20
CA ARG A 95 -7.72 16.04 -7.72
C ARG A 95 -7.03 15.82 -6.39
N TYR A 96 -7.57 14.89 -5.60
CA TYR A 96 -6.98 14.53 -4.33
C TYR A 96 -6.58 13.08 -4.38
N LEU A 97 -5.45 12.77 -3.77
CA LEU A 97 -4.95 11.41 -3.71
C LEU A 97 -4.59 11.09 -2.28
N THR A 98 -5.13 10.01 -1.77
CA THR A 98 -4.82 9.54 -0.42
C THR A 98 -3.92 8.34 -0.52
N GLU A 99 -2.82 8.38 0.20
CA GLU A 99 -1.81 7.32 0.16
C GLU A 99 -1.36 7.01 1.57
N VAL A 100 -0.79 5.82 1.74
CA VAL A 100 -0.16 5.44 3.00
C VAL A 100 1.34 5.48 2.79
N VAL A 101 2.04 6.26 3.60
CA VAL A 101 3.50 6.27 3.60
C VAL A 101 3.93 5.15 4.52
N VAL A 102 4.56 4.14 3.95
CA VAL A 102 4.90 2.93 4.69
C VAL A 102 6.13 3.16 5.54
N ASN A 103 6.00 2.94 6.84
CA ASN A 103 7.12 3.03 7.76
C ASN A 103 7.72 1.67 8.06
N GLU A 104 6.89 0.64 8.12
CA GLU A 104 7.36 -0.71 8.37
C GLU A 104 6.70 -1.68 7.42
N LEU A 105 7.47 -2.64 7.00
CA LEU A 105 7.01 -3.66 6.07
C LEU A 105 7.25 -5.02 6.68
N LEU A 106 6.22 -5.85 6.66
CA LEU A 106 6.32 -7.23 7.11
C LEU A 106 6.03 -8.13 5.91
N LEU A 107 6.98 -8.98 5.59
CA LEU A 107 6.77 -9.96 4.54
C LEU A 107 6.05 -11.13 5.15
N MET A 108 4.88 -11.44 4.63
CA MET A 108 4.01 -12.42 5.24
C MET A 108 4.37 -13.85 4.85
N GLY A 109 5.37 -14.10 4.28
CA GLY A 109 5.87 -15.32 3.97
C GLY A 109 5.16 -15.99 2.91
N ASN A 110 5.53 -16.57 2.28
CA ASN A 110 4.89 -16.99 1.44
C ASN A 110 4.92 -18.24 1.44
N LYS A 111 4.60 -18.81 1.75
CA LYS A 111 4.57 -19.82 1.89
C LYS A 111 4.68 -20.48 0.97
N ALA A 112 4.99 -20.47 0.40
CA ALA A 112 5.10 -21.03 -0.41
C ALA A 112 5.28 -21.97 -0.39
N SER A 113 5.25 -22.28 -0.08
CA SER A 113 5.51 -23.12 -0.03
C SER A 113 5.31 -23.64 -0.36
#